data_cf38e397cf565e9e5435eec02cbfe552
#
_entry.id   cf38e397cf565e9e5435eec02cbfe552
#
_cell.length_a   1.000
_cell.length_b   1.000
_cell.length_c   1.000
_cell.angle_alpha   90.00
_cell.angle_beta   90.00
_cell.angle_gamma   90.00
#
_symmetry.space_group_name_H-M   'P 1'
#
loop_
_entity.id
_entity.type
_entity.pdbx_description
1 polymer ?
#
loop_
_entity_poly.entity_id
_entity_poly.type
_entity_poly.pdbx_seq_one_letter_code
_entity_poly.pdbx_strand_id
1 'polypeptide(L)'
;QIGVDICRKYKENTQIIHAIEAHHGDVEPKTPLAFIIQAADAISAARPGARRENVESYVKRLENLEEISSSFEGVEQAFAVQAGREVRIMVKPDVISDDQVILLARSIAKKIEDTLDYPGQIKVNVIRESRAVEYAK
;
A
#
# COMPACT_ATOMS: atom_id res chain seq x y z
N GLN A 1 -26.18 -12.73 -6.59
CA GLN A 1 -27.59 -12.62 -6.99
C GLN A 1 -28.05 -11.17 -7.14
N ILE A 2 -27.81 -10.27 -6.14
CA ILE A 2 -28.26 -8.87 -6.15
C ILE A 2 -27.81 -8.10 -7.40
N GLY A 3 -26.54 -8.27 -7.84
CA GLY A 3 -26.02 -7.63 -9.06
C GLY A 3 -26.77 -8.05 -10.33
N VAL A 4 -27.08 -9.32 -10.45
CA VAL A 4 -27.86 -9.90 -11.57
C VAL A 4 -29.26 -9.29 -11.61
N ASP A 5 -29.91 -9.20 -10.45
CA ASP A 5 -31.28 -8.67 -10.33
C ASP A 5 -31.36 -7.17 -10.68
N ILE A 6 -30.34 -6.42 -10.26
CA ILE A 6 -30.18 -5.00 -10.64
C ILE A 6 -30.01 -4.86 -12.16
N CYS A 7 -29.11 -5.63 -12.76
CA CYS A 7 -28.85 -5.57 -14.21
C CYS A 7 -30.09 -5.96 -15.02
N ARG A 8 -30.85 -6.98 -14.58
CA ARG A 8 -32.12 -7.36 -15.21
C ARG A 8 -33.16 -6.23 -15.10
N LYS A 9 -33.27 -5.59 -13.94
CA LYS A 9 -34.18 -4.46 -13.72
C LYS A 9 -33.91 -3.29 -14.67
N TYR A 10 -32.63 -3.01 -14.92
CA TYR A 10 -32.21 -1.93 -15.81
C TYR A 10 -32.02 -2.36 -17.28
N LYS A 11 -32.45 -3.59 -17.61
CA LYS A 11 -32.42 -4.14 -18.98
C LYS A 11 -31.03 -4.14 -19.62
N GLU A 12 -30.01 -4.46 -18.83
CA GLU A 12 -28.64 -4.63 -19.33
C GLU A 12 -28.54 -5.79 -20.33
N ASN A 13 -27.48 -5.78 -21.15
CA ASN A 13 -27.24 -6.83 -22.14
C ASN A 13 -27.10 -8.19 -21.45
N THR A 14 -27.72 -9.22 -22.05
CA THR A 14 -27.73 -10.61 -21.52
C THR A 14 -26.33 -11.20 -21.34
N GLN A 15 -25.37 -10.82 -22.21
CA GLN A 15 -23.97 -11.25 -22.08
C GLN A 15 -23.29 -10.63 -20.85
N ILE A 16 -23.61 -9.37 -20.52
CA ILE A 16 -23.12 -8.69 -19.32
C ILE A 16 -23.72 -9.35 -18.07
N ILE A 17 -25.03 -9.59 -18.10
CA ILE A 17 -25.72 -10.27 -16.99
C ILE A 17 -25.10 -11.65 -16.74
N HIS A 18 -24.86 -12.43 -17.80
CA HIS A 18 -24.24 -13.74 -17.69
C HIS A 18 -22.80 -13.66 -17.16
N ALA A 19 -22.00 -12.68 -17.59
CA ALA A 19 -20.67 -12.48 -17.06
C ALA A 19 -20.68 -12.16 -15.56
N ILE A 20 -21.63 -11.33 -15.10
CA ILE A 20 -21.82 -11.03 -13.67
C ILE A 20 -22.27 -12.26 -12.90
N GLU A 21 -23.11 -13.11 -13.48
CA GLU A 21 -23.60 -14.33 -12.83
C GLU A 21 -22.50 -15.41 -12.69
N ALA A 22 -21.61 -15.50 -13.70
CA ALA A 22 -20.62 -16.57 -13.79
C ALA A 22 -19.26 -16.25 -13.14
N HIS A 23 -18.93 -14.98 -12.81
CA HIS A 23 -17.56 -14.58 -12.44
C HIS A 23 -17.04 -15.23 -11.15
N HIS A 24 -17.89 -15.62 -10.21
CA HIS A 24 -17.49 -16.35 -8.99
C HIS A 24 -17.48 -17.89 -9.14
N GLY A 25 -17.84 -18.41 -10.32
CA GLY A 25 -17.83 -19.85 -10.58
C GLY A 25 -19.07 -20.61 -10.13
N ASP A 26 -20.09 -19.92 -9.57
CA ASP A 26 -21.37 -20.55 -9.17
C ASP A 26 -22.20 -20.99 -10.40
N VAL A 27 -21.97 -20.33 -11.53
CA VAL A 27 -22.58 -20.64 -12.83
C VAL A 27 -21.47 -20.84 -13.85
N GLU A 28 -21.61 -21.87 -14.68
CA GLU A 28 -20.64 -22.18 -15.74
C GLU A 28 -20.57 -21.06 -16.77
N PRO A 29 -19.38 -20.48 -17.07
CA PRO A 29 -19.21 -19.45 -18.08
C PRO A 29 -19.44 -20.03 -19.48
N LYS A 30 -20.38 -19.47 -20.25
CA LYS A 30 -20.74 -19.92 -21.59
C LYS A 30 -20.34 -18.97 -22.72
N THR A 31 -19.83 -17.78 -22.36
CA THR A 31 -19.43 -16.76 -23.35
C THR A 31 -17.97 -16.36 -23.15
N PRO A 32 -17.24 -15.96 -24.22
CA PRO A 32 -15.87 -15.45 -24.08
C PRO A 32 -15.76 -14.31 -23.08
N LEU A 33 -16.77 -13.43 -23.00
CA LEU A 33 -16.82 -12.34 -22.04
C LEU A 33 -16.83 -12.85 -20.60
N ALA A 34 -17.61 -13.88 -20.29
CA ALA A 34 -17.67 -14.47 -18.95
C ALA A 34 -16.34 -15.09 -18.52
N PHE A 35 -15.64 -15.79 -19.42
CA PHE A 35 -14.29 -16.31 -19.17
C PHE A 35 -13.26 -15.22 -18.89
N ILE A 36 -13.29 -14.13 -19.71
CA ILE A 36 -12.37 -13.00 -19.53
C ILE A 36 -12.60 -12.30 -18.20
N ILE A 37 -13.86 -12.06 -17.83
CA ILE A 37 -14.19 -11.40 -16.55
C ILE A 37 -13.77 -12.29 -15.37
N GLN A 38 -14.01 -13.59 -15.42
CA GLN A 38 -13.59 -14.53 -14.37
C GLN A 38 -12.06 -14.55 -14.21
N ALA A 39 -11.32 -14.58 -15.33
CA ALA A 39 -9.85 -14.51 -15.29
C ALA A 39 -9.35 -13.17 -14.75
N ALA A 40 -9.95 -12.06 -15.18
CA ALA A 40 -9.60 -10.73 -14.72
C ALA A 40 -9.86 -10.53 -13.22
N ASP A 41 -10.99 -11.06 -12.70
CA ASP A 41 -11.31 -11.03 -11.27
C ASP A 41 -10.30 -11.87 -10.46
N ALA A 42 -9.96 -13.07 -10.92
CA ALA A 42 -8.97 -13.91 -10.28
C ALA A 42 -7.59 -13.25 -10.22
N ILE A 43 -7.13 -12.64 -11.31
CA ILE A 43 -5.88 -11.88 -11.36
C ILE A 43 -5.95 -10.67 -10.44
N SER A 44 -7.05 -9.92 -10.46
CA SER A 44 -7.25 -8.76 -9.59
C SER A 44 -7.23 -9.14 -8.11
N ALA A 45 -7.89 -10.25 -7.76
CA ALA A 45 -7.92 -10.77 -6.39
C ALA A 45 -6.56 -11.32 -5.91
N ALA A 46 -5.73 -11.80 -6.83
CA ALA A 46 -4.38 -12.30 -6.54
C ALA A 46 -3.35 -11.17 -6.36
N ARG A 47 -3.67 -9.93 -6.77
CA ARG A 47 -2.74 -8.80 -6.61
C ARG A 47 -2.50 -8.51 -5.13
N PRO A 48 -1.23 -8.25 -4.74
CA PRO A 48 -0.93 -7.79 -3.39
C PRO A 48 -1.78 -6.57 -3.01
N GLY A 49 -2.45 -6.63 -1.86
CA GLY A 49 -3.33 -5.56 -1.36
C GLY A 49 -4.73 -5.45 -2.00
N ALA A 50 -5.11 -6.34 -2.91
CA ALA A 50 -6.46 -6.34 -3.51
C ALA A 50 -7.54 -6.90 -2.56
N ARG A 51 -7.18 -7.83 -1.67
CA ARG A 51 -8.05 -8.27 -0.57
C ARG A 51 -7.89 -7.30 0.59
N ARG A 52 -8.99 -7.03 1.32
CA ARG A 52 -8.94 -6.28 2.59
C ARG A 52 -7.86 -6.91 3.45
N GLU A 53 -6.77 -6.19 3.65
CA GLU A 53 -5.78 -6.58 4.65
C GLU A 53 -6.52 -6.70 5.99
N ASN A 54 -6.29 -7.80 6.69
CA ASN A 54 -6.70 -7.89 8.09
C ASN A 54 -6.00 -6.77 8.84
N VAL A 55 -6.66 -6.19 9.83
CA VAL A 55 -6.08 -5.13 10.67
C VAL A 55 -4.70 -5.53 11.19
N GLU A 56 -4.52 -6.81 11.50
CA GLU A 56 -3.25 -7.38 11.96
C GLU A 56 -2.13 -7.28 10.91
N SER A 57 -2.40 -7.64 9.64
CA SER A 57 -1.40 -7.55 8.57
C SER A 57 -1.07 -6.10 8.22
N TYR A 58 -2.06 -5.22 8.34
CA TYR A 58 -1.87 -3.78 8.19
C TYR A 58 -0.96 -3.20 9.29
N VAL A 59 -1.24 -3.50 10.56
CA VAL A 59 -0.44 -3.04 11.70
C VAL A 59 0.99 -3.59 11.58
N LYS A 60 1.14 -4.88 11.30
CA LYS A 60 2.46 -5.50 11.10
C LYS A 60 3.27 -4.85 9.99
N ARG A 61 2.62 -4.41 8.91
CA ARG A 61 3.31 -3.69 7.83
C ARG A 61 3.81 -2.32 8.28
N LEU A 62 3.02 -1.57 9.08
CA LEU A 62 3.46 -0.30 9.66
C LEU A 62 4.66 -0.51 10.59
N GLU A 63 4.57 -1.48 11.47
CA GLU A 63 5.66 -1.85 12.40
C GLU A 63 6.94 -2.21 11.64
N ASN A 64 6.85 -3.03 10.59
CA ASN A 64 8.00 -3.40 9.77
C ASN A 64 8.62 -2.18 9.06
N LEU A 65 7.82 -1.24 8.56
CA LEU A 65 8.31 0.00 7.95
C LEU A 65 9.09 0.85 8.97
N GLU A 66 8.56 0.99 10.17
CA GLU A 66 9.19 1.74 11.26
C GLU A 66 10.47 1.04 11.74
N GLU A 67 10.46 -0.28 11.89
CA GLU A 67 11.60 -1.08 12.30
C GLU A 67 12.76 -0.98 11.28
N ILE A 68 12.46 -1.19 9.98
CA ILE A 68 13.45 -1.07 8.91
C ILE A 68 14.07 0.34 8.91
N SER A 69 13.23 1.37 9.00
CA SER A 69 13.70 2.75 8.97
C SER A 69 14.53 3.11 10.20
N SER A 70 14.16 2.60 11.37
CA SER A 70 14.87 2.84 12.64
C SER A 70 16.18 2.05 12.76
N SER A 71 16.39 1.03 11.94
CA SER A 71 17.62 0.22 11.97
C SER A 71 18.87 0.94 11.43
N PHE A 72 18.70 2.10 10.79
CA PHE A 72 19.82 2.85 10.24
C PHE A 72 20.48 3.76 11.29
N GLU A 73 21.81 3.81 11.24
CA GLU A 73 22.58 4.68 12.12
C GLU A 73 22.21 6.16 11.90
N GLY A 74 22.08 6.90 12.99
CA GLY A 74 21.71 8.31 12.97
C GLY A 74 20.21 8.57 12.89
N VAL A 75 19.37 7.55 12.74
CA VAL A 75 17.92 7.69 12.88
C VAL A 75 17.56 7.78 14.35
N GLU A 76 16.77 8.78 14.71
CA GLU A 76 16.25 8.98 16.07
C GLU A 76 14.89 8.34 16.23
N GLN A 77 13.98 8.58 15.27
CA GLN A 77 12.62 8.05 15.25
C GLN A 77 12.14 7.86 13.82
N ALA A 78 11.26 6.88 13.61
CA ALA A 78 10.57 6.67 12.35
C ALA A 78 9.08 6.45 12.61
N PHE A 79 8.23 7.04 11.75
CA PHE A 79 6.78 6.95 11.85
C PHE A 79 6.17 6.61 10.51
N ALA A 80 5.43 5.52 10.44
CA ALA A 80 4.59 5.20 9.29
C ALA A 80 3.30 6.03 9.35
N VAL A 81 3.06 6.84 8.33
CA VAL A 81 1.90 7.72 8.23
C VAL A 81 1.13 7.47 6.94
N GLN A 82 -0.02 8.12 6.77
CA GLN A 82 -0.87 7.97 5.57
C GLN A 82 -1.18 6.50 5.23
N ALA A 83 -1.54 5.72 6.23
CA ALA A 83 -1.84 4.30 6.07
C ALA A 83 -0.65 3.48 5.49
N GLY A 84 0.59 3.82 5.86
CA GLY A 84 1.81 3.15 5.40
C GLY A 84 2.27 3.56 4.00
N ARG A 85 1.73 4.66 3.45
CA ARG A 85 2.17 5.21 2.17
C ARG A 85 3.30 6.23 2.29
N GLU A 86 3.60 6.66 3.51
CA GLU A 86 4.73 7.53 3.82
C GLU A 86 5.39 7.05 5.11
N VAL A 87 6.72 7.01 5.15
CA VAL A 87 7.48 6.90 6.39
C VAL A 87 8.23 8.22 6.62
N ARG A 88 8.03 8.81 7.80
CA ARG A 88 8.74 10.01 8.28
C ARG A 88 9.84 9.59 9.23
N ILE A 89 11.04 10.02 8.94
CA ILE A 89 12.26 9.60 9.61
C ILE A 89 12.94 10.84 10.16
N MET A 90 12.99 10.95 11.47
CA MET A 90 13.72 12.00 12.16
C MET A 90 15.17 11.54 12.40
N VAL A 91 16.13 12.33 11.98
CA VAL A 91 17.54 12.01 12.16
C VAL A 91 18.20 12.96 13.18
N LYS A 92 19.22 12.45 13.85
CA LYS A 92 20.04 13.22 14.80
C LYS A 92 20.88 14.23 14.01
N PRO A 93 20.70 15.55 14.21
CA PRO A 93 21.40 16.57 13.44
C PRO A 93 22.91 16.59 13.69
N ASP A 94 23.35 16.08 14.85
CA ASP A 94 24.78 15.99 15.20
C ASP A 94 25.49 14.80 14.55
N VAL A 95 24.72 13.83 14.03
CA VAL A 95 25.26 12.58 13.42
C VAL A 95 25.13 12.60 11.91
N ILE A 96 24.02 13.13 11.38
CA ILE A 96 23.69 13.13 9.96
C ILE A 96 23.76 14.56 9.41
N SER A 97 24.62 14.80 8.44
CA SER A 97 24.71 16.06 7.70
C SER A 97 23.66 16.15 6.60
N ASP A 98 23.45 17.36 6.03
CA ASP A 98 22.46 17.57 4.96
C ASP A 98 22.75 16.72 3.72
N ASP A 99 24.02 16.55 3.35
CA ASP A 99 24.42 15.69 2.22
C ASP A 99 24.11 14.21 2.50
N GLN A 100 24.27 13.79 3.74
CA GLN A 100 23.98 12.41 4.16
C GLN A 100 22.49 12.11 4.19
N VAL A 101 21.61 13.08 4.42
CA VAL A 101 20.15 12.90 4.40
C VAL A 101 19.69 12.31 3.06
N ILE A 102 20.24 12.79 1.94
CA ILE A 102 19.86 12.29 0.59
C ILE A 102 20.28 10.84 0.40
N LEU A 103 21.49 10.48 0.83
CA LEU A 103 22.01 9.12 0.74
C LEU A 103 21.24 8.17 1.64
N LEU A 104 20.94 8.59 2.85
CA LEU A 104 20.15 7.84 3.82
C LEU A 104 18.75 7.55 3.27
N ALA A 105 18.07 8.55 2.71
CA ALA A 105 16.74 8.37 2.12
C ALA A 105 16.77 7.32 1.00
N ARG A 106 17.77 7.32 0.13
CA ARG A 106 17.94 6.32 -0.93
C ARG A 106 18.21 4.92 -0.37
N SER A 107 19.06 4.82 0.65
CA SER A 107 19.40 3.54 1.28
C SER A 107 18.19 2.92 1.98
N ILE A 108 17.40 3.73 2.68
CA ILE A 108 16.17 3.27 3.33
C ILE A 108 15.15 2.85 2.28
N ALA A 109 14.92 3.65 1.22
CA ALA A 109 14.00 3.30 0.14
C ALA A 109 14.37 1.96 -0.48
N LYS A 110 15.64 1.76 -0.82
CA LYS A 110 16.13 0.49 -1.37
C LYS A 110 15.92 -0.67 -0.40
N LYS A 111 16.20 -0.48 0.90
CA LYS A 111 16.02 -1.54 1.91
C LYS A 111 14.54 -1.92 2.04
N ILE A 112 13.63 -0.95 1.97
CA ILE A 112 12.17 -1.19 1.98
C ILE A 112 11.78 -1.99 0.73
N GLU A 113 12.23 -1.60 -0.47
CA GLU A 113 11.98 -2.30 -1.73
C GLU A 113 12.47 -3.76 -1.69
N ASP A 114 13.66 -4.00 -1.13
CA ASP A 114 14.27 -5.33 -1.06
C ASP A 114 13.62 -6.24 0.00
N THR A 115 12.95 -5.66 1.01
CA THR A 115 12.52 -6.39 2.22
C THR A 115 11.01 -6.55 2.33
N LEU A 116 10.24 -5.57 1.85
CA LEU A 116 8.78 -5.53 2.02
C LEU A 116 8.06 -5.66 0.68
N ASP A 117 7.05 -6.53 0.68
CA ASP A 117 6.05 -6.56 -0.40
C ASP A 117 4.90 -5.62 -0.06
N TYR A 118 4.69 -4.59 -0.90
CA TYR A 118 3.65 -3.57 -0.67
C TYR A 118 2.99 -3.13 -1.98
N PRO A 119 1.70 -2.83 -1.94
CA PRO A 119 0.97 -2.38 -3.13
C PRO A 119 1.19 -0.89 -3.38
N GLY A 120 1.95 -0.54 -4.41
CA GLY A 120 2.14 0.84 -4.85
C GLY A 120 3.48 1.44 -4.44
N GLN A 121 3.52 2.74 -4.13
CA GLN A 121 4.74 3.47 -3.76
C GLN A 121 4.69 3.89 -2.30
N ILE A 122 5.84 3.82 -1.62
CA ILE A 122 6.04 4.36 -0.28
C ILE A 122 6.95 5.58 -0.39
N LYS A 123 6.48 6.71 0.14
CA LYS A 123 7.28 7.92 0.23
C LYS A 123 8.19 7.84 1.45
N VAL A 124 9.50 7.87 1.23
CA VAL A 124 10.51 7.97 2.30
C VAL A 124 10.85 9.44 2.51
N ASN A 125 10.52 9.97 3.68
CA ASN A 125 10.72 11.37 4.05
C ASN A 125 11.68 11.49 5.23
N VAL A 126 12.95 11.82 4.96
CA VAL A 126 13.97 12.01 5.99
C VAL A 126 14.03 13.49 6.38
N ILE A 127 13.91 13.76 7.67
CA ILE A 127 13.82 15.10 8.23
C ILE A 127 14.97 15.29 9.22
N ARG A 128 15.81 16.31 8.95
CA ARG A 128 16.81 16.82 9.86
C ARG A 128 16.32 18.18 10.40
N GLU A 129 16.11 18.26 11.70
CA GLU A 129 15.54 19.46 12.33
C GLU A 129 16.50 20.03 13.36
N SER A 130 16.62 21.38 13.36
CA SER A 130 17.32 22.14 14.40
C SER A 130 16.34 23.10 15.05
N ARG A 131 16.22 23.09 16.38
CA ARG A 131 15.31 23.98 17.13
C ARG A 131 16.08 24.89 18.06
N ALA A 132 15.71 26.17 18.08
CA ALA A 132 16.11 27.12 19.10
C ALA A 132 14.85 27.63 19.82
N VAL A 133 14.88 27.68 21.15
CA VAL A 133 13.75 28.17 21.96
C VAL A 133 14.26 29.27 22.87
N GLU A 134 13.62 30.45 22.83
CA GLU A 134 13.83 31.58 23.70
C GLU A 134 12.52 32.05 24.32
N TYR A 135 12.58 32.57 25.54
CA TYR A 135 11.41 33.07 26.26
C TYR A 135 11.49 34.60 26.37
N ALA A 136 10.53 35.30 25.75
CA ALA A 136 10.32 36.73 26.03
C ALA A 136 9.69 36.91 27.42
N LYS A 137 10.20 37.84 28.22
CA LYS A 137 9.66 38.22 29.54
C LYS A 137 8.92 39.53 29.44
#